data_378b3076262b29ea0d4135c47bdc3cd4
#
_entry.id   378b3076262b29ea0d4135c47bdc3cd4
#
_cell.length_a   1.000
_cell.length_b   1.000
_cell.length_c   1.000
_cell.angle_alpha   90.00
_cell.angle_beta   90.00
_cell.angle_gamma   90.00
#
_symmetry.space_group_name_H-M   'P 1'
#
loop_
_entity.id
_entity.type
_entity.pdbx_description
1 polymer ?
#
loop_
_entity_poly.entity_id
_entity_poly.type
_entity_poly.pdbx_seq_one_letter_code
_entity_poly.pdbx_strand_id
1 'polypeptide(L)'
;MKKRHGAEQIVGMLRQADIALGKGVKVPEVCKQLGISEQTYYRWRTKYGGMDPQMARQLQELQKENARLKLLVADQALDNQILRKAARPNW
;
A
#
# COMPACT_ATOMS: atom_id res chain seq x y z
N MET A 1 -17.69 4.58 -10.20
CA MET A 1 -16.32 4.04 -10.28
C MET A 1 -15.52 4.45 -9.08
N LYS A 2 -14.94 3.48 -8.38
CA LYS A 2 -14.05 3.80 -7.28
C LYS A 2 -12.72 4.30 -7.86
N LYS A 3 -12.42 5.57 -7.62
CA LYS A 3 -11.12 6.13 -7.98
C LYS A 3 -10.05 5.56 -7.04
N ARG A 4 -9.06 4.92 -7.60
CA ARG A 4 -7.88 4.53 -6.83
C ARG A 4 -6.96 5.73 -6.72
N HIS A 5 -6.56 6.03 -5.50
CA HIS A 5 -5.64 7.14 -5.25
C HIS A 5 -4.21 6.61 -5.15
N GLY A 6 -3.28 7.28 -5.81
CA GLY A 6 -1.86 7.00 -5.67
C GLY A 6 -1.34 7.42 -4.30
N ALA A 7 -0.20 6.85 -3.90
CA ALA A 7 0.39 7.13 -2.59
C ALA A 7 0.65 8.63 -2.37
N GLU A 8 1.12 9.32 -3.40
CA GLU A 8 1.36 10.77 -3.32
C GLU A 8 0.07 11.55 -3.09
N GLN A 9 -1.02 11.15 -3.76
CA GLN A 9 -2.33 11.77 -3.59
C GLN A 9 -2.86 11.53 -2.17
N ILE A 10 -2.71 10.32 -1.65
CA ILE A 10 -3.13 9.98 -0.30
C ILE A 10 -2.43 10.86 0.74
N VAL A 11 -1.12 11.03 0.62
CA VAL A 11 -0.35 11.90 1.52
C VAL A 11 -0.83 13.34 1.41
N GLY A 12 -1.10 13.84 0.21
CA GLY A 12 -1.65 15.18 0.00
C GLY A 12 -3.01 15.35 0.64
N MET A 13 -3.90 14.35 0.51
CA MET A 13 -5.21 14.36 1.13
C MET A 13 -5.12 14.33 2.65
N LEU A 14 -4.19 13.53 3.21
CA LEU A 14 -3.96 13.51 4.66
C LEU A 14 -3.46 14.86 5.19
N ARG A 15 -2.63 15.56 4.43
CA ARG A 15 -2.18 16.90 4.80
C ARG A 15 -3.35 17.89 4.81
N GLN A 16 -4.21 17.84 3.80
CA GLN A 16 -5.43 18.65 3.78
C GLN A 16 -6.33 18.34 4.96
N ALA A 17 -6.47 17.06 5.30
CA ALA A 17 -7.22 16.63 6.46
C ALA A 17 -6.64 17.21 7.76
N ASP A 18 -5.33 17.16 7.92
CA ASP A 18 -4.66 17.71 9.11
C ASP A 18 -4.89 19.22 9.25
N ILE A 19 -4.85 19.95 8.14
CA ILE A 19 -5.13 21.39 8.13
C ILE A 19 -6.57 21.65 8.55
N ALA A 20 -7.52 20.89 7.99
CA ALA A 20 -8.96 21.06 8.32
C ALA A 20 -9.22 20.72 9.80
N LEU A 21 -8.63 19.64 10.31
CA LEU A 21 -8.75 19.24 11.72
C LEU A 21 -8.16 20.31 12.64
N GLY A 22 -7.04 20.94 12.24
CA GLY A 22 -6.45 22.05 12.95
C GLY A 22 -7.34 23.28 13.01
N LYS A 23 -8.25 23.44 12.04
CA LYS A 23 -9.24 24.52 12.02
C LYS A 23 -10.51 24.18 12.78
N GLY A 24 -10.61 23.01 13.37
CA GLY A 24 -11.76 22.59 14.16
C GLY A 24 -12.82 21.79 13.41
N VAL A 25 -12.54 21.42 12.14
CA VAL A 25 -13.45 20.56 11.38
C VAL A 25 -13.34 19.13 11.91
N LYS A 26 -14.47 18.45 12.06
CA LYS A 26 -14.51 17.09 12.61
C LYS A 26 -14.19 16.07 11.52
N VAL A 27 -13.67 14.90 11.94
CA VAL A 27 -13.25 13.83 11.04
C VAL A 27 -14.32 13.40 10.04
N PRO A 28 -15.60 13.18 10.44
CA PRO A 28 -16.62 12.80 9.46
C PRO A 28 -16.80 13.81 8.33
N GLU A 29 -16.73 15.09 8.65
CA GLU A 29 -16.86 16.15 7.67
C GLU A 29 -15.66 16.23 6.74
N VAL A 30 -14.45 16.08 7.30
CA VAL A 30 -13.21 16.02 6.51
C VAL A 30 -13.29 14.88 5.50
N CYS A 31 -13.70 13.70 5.94
CA CYS A 31 -13.85 12.54 5.05
C CYS A 31 -14.87 12.80 3.95
N LYS A 32 -15.98 13.47 4.27
CA LYS A 32 -16.98 13.84 3.30
C LYS A 32 -16.41 14.80 2.25
N GLN A 33 -15.63 15.79 2.67
CA GLN A 33 -14.98 16.73 1.76
C GLN A 33 -13.97 16.03 0.83
N LEU A 34 -13.25 15.05 1.35
CA LEU A 34 -12.28 14.29 0.59
C LEU A 34 -12.91 13.17 -0.25
N GLY A 35 -14.19 12.87 -0.04
CA GLY A 35 -14.88 11.81 -0.76
C GLY A 35 -14.47 10.41 -0.36
N ILE A 36 -14.07 10.22 0.89
CA ILE A 36 -13.64 8.92 1.43
C ILE A 36 -14.44 8.57 2.68
N SER A 37 -14.43 7.27 3.04
CA SER A 37 -15.01 6.81 4.30
C SER A 37 -14.06 7.06 5.46
N GLU A 38 -14.61 7.07 6.69
CA GLU A 38 -13.78 7.19 7.89
C GLU A 38 -12.82 6.01 8.02
N GLN A 39 -13.28 4.80 7.67
CA GLN A 39 -12.42 3.61 7.69
C GLN A 39 -11.22 3.78 6.75
N THR A 40 -11.45 4.29 5.55
CA THR A 40 -10.40 4.56 4.59
C THR A 40 -9.44 5.61 5.13
N TYR A 41 -9.96 6.69 5.74
CA TYR A 41 -9.15 7.75 6.34
C TYR A 41 -8.21 7.19 7.42
N TYR A 42 -8.73 6.40 8.35
CA TYR A 42 -7.91 5.85 9.43
C TYR A 42 -6.89 4.84 8.91
N ARG A 43 -7.25 4.04 7.92
CA ARG A 43 -6.33 3.10 7.29
C ARG A 43 -5.19 3.83 6.60
N TRP A 44 -5.49 4.90 5.87
CA TRP A 44 -4.48 5.72 5.21
C TRP A 44 -3.57 6.41 6.23
N ARG A 45 -4.15 6.91 7.31
CA ARG A 45 -3.38 7.56 8.37
C ARG A 45 -2.41 6.60 9.04
N THR A 46 -2.82 5.38 9.26
CA THR A 46 -1.93 4.35 9.81
C THR A 46 -0.79 4.02 8.84
N LYS A 47 -1.09 3.91 7.55
CA LYS A 47 -0.13 3.50 6.54
C LYS A 47 0.79 4.65 6.11
N TYR A 48 0.25 5.84 5.91
CA TYR A 48 0.97 6.97 5.32
C TYR A 48 1.11 8.18 6.24
N GLY A 49 0.62 8.11 7.45
CA GLY A 49 0.70 9.24 8.38
C GLY A 49 2.14 9.64 8.65
N GLY A 50 2.41 10.94 8.53
CA GLY A 50 3.75 11.47 8.74
C GLY A 50 4.72 11.32 7.58
N MET A 51 4.30 10.70 6.48
CA MET A 51 5.14 10.58 5.28
C MET A 51 5.00 11.80 4.38
N ASP A 52 6.09 12.18 3.71
CA ASP A 52 6.00 13.10 2.58
C ASP A 52 5.66 12.34 1.29
N PRO A 53 5.27 13.04 0.20
CA PRO A 53 4.88 12.35 -1.04
C PRO A 53 5.98 11.47 -1.62
N GLN A 54 7.25 11.86 -1.49
CA GLN A 54 8.37 11.10 -2.01
C GLN A 54 8.55 9.80 -1.24
N MET A 55 8.46 9.84 0.08
CA MET A 55 8.54 8.65 0.93
C MET A 55 7.40 7.68 0.65
N ALA A 56 6.18 8.20 0.46
CA ALA A 56 5.02 7.38 0.13
C ALA A 56 5.20 6.68 -1.22
N ARG A 57 5.76 7.37 -2.20
CA ARG A 57 6.07 6.80 -3.51
C ARG A 57 7.11 5.69 -3.40
N GLN A 58 8.18 5.91 -2.63
CA GLN A 58 9.21 4.90 -2.40
C GLN A 58 8.63 3.68 -1.72
N LEU A 59 7.76 3.85 -0.73
CA LEU A 59 7.10 2.73 -0.07
C LEU A 59 6.28 1.91 -1.06
N GLN A 60 5.52 2.56 -1.92
CA GLN A 60 4.72 1.89 -2.92
C GLN A 60 5.59 1.07 -3.89
N GLU A 61 6.68 1.65 -4.36
CA GLU A 61 7.63 0.96 -5.24
C GLU A 61 8.27 -0.23 -4.55
N LEU A 62 8.67 -0.09 -3.29
CA LEU A 62 9.25 -1.18 -2.51
C LEU A 62 8.23 -2.31 -2.29
N GLN A 63 6.98 -1.99 -2.07
CA GLN A 63 5.93 -2.99 -1.92
C GLN A 63 5.71 -3.78 -3.21
N LYS A 64 5.73 -3.12 -4.36
CA LYS A 64 5.64 -3.77 -5.67
C LYS A 64 6.84 -4.69 -5.91
N GLU A 65 8.03 -4.19 -5.64
CA GLU A 65 9.26 -4.97 -5.80
C GLU A 65 9.28 -6.17 -4.87
N ASN A 66 8.85 -6.00 -3.62
CA ASN A 66 8.78 -7.09 -2.66
C ASN A 66 7.80 -8.18 -3.12
N ALA A 67 6.62 -7.78 -3.63
CA ALA A 67 5.64 -8.73 -4.17
C ALA A 67 6.22 -9.49 -5.37
N ARG A 68 6.90 -8.79 -6.27
CA ARG A 68 7.56 -9.41 -7.42
C ARG A 68 8.63 -10.42 -7.00
N LEU A 69 9.48 -10.03 -6.04
CA LEU A 69 10.53 -10.90 -5.52
C LEU A 69 9.95 -12.15 -4.85
N LYS A 70 8.87 -12.00 -4.10
CA LYS A 70 8.19 -13.14 -3.49
C LYS A 70 7.69 -14.13 -4.53
N LEU A 71 7.13 -13.65 -5.63
CA LEU A 71 6.69 -14.51 -6.72
C LEU A 71 7.86 -15.23 -7.37
N LEU A 72 8.96 -14.53 -7.64
CA LEU A 72 10.16 -15.13 -8.21
C LEU A 72 10.75 -16.21 -7.30
N VAL A 73 10.82 -15.96 -6.01
CA VAL A 73 11.32 -16.93 -5.04
C VAL A 73 10.41 -18.16 -4.99
N ALA A 74 9.10 -17.96 -5.01
CA ALA A 74 8.14 -19.06 -5.03
C ALA A 74 8.29 -19.92 -6.29
N ASP A 75 8.44 -19.30 -7.46
CA ASP A 75 8.65 -19.99 -8.71
C ASP A 75 9.95 -20.80 -8.70
N GLN A 76 11.04 -20.20 -8.21
CA GLN A 76 12.33 -20.89 -8.10
C GLN A 76 12.25 -22.07 -7.13
N ALA A 77 11.56 -21.92 -6.01
CA ALA A 77 11.38 -22.99 -5.05
C ALA A 77 10.59 -24.16 -5.66
N LEU A 78 9.55 -23.86 -6.44
CA LEU A 78 8.77 -24.87 -7.14
C LEU A 78 9.61 -25.57 -8.21
N ASP A 79 10.35 -24.81 -9.00
CA ASP A 79 11.24 -25.35 -10.04
C ASP A 79 12.29 -26.28 -9.41
N ASN A 80 12.88 -25.88 -8.29
CA ASN A 80 13.84 -26.70 -7.56
C ASN A 80 13.23 -28.01 -7.07
N GLN A 81 12.00 -27.98 -6.58
CA GLN A 81 11.28 -29.18 -6.16
C GLN A 81 11.04 -30.13 -7.33
N ILE A 82 10.60 -29.59 -8.47
CA ILE A 82 10.38 -30.36 -9.68
C ILE A 82 11.69 -31.01 -10.15
N LEU A 83 12.77 -30.25 -10.18
CA LEU A 83 14.07 -30.75 -10.59
C LEU A 83 14.57 -31.83 -9.65
N ARG A 84 14.40 -31.69 -8.35
CA ARG A 84 14.76 -32.70 -7.37
C ARG A 84 13.98 -34.00 -7.56
N LYS A 85 12.69 -33.90 -7.81
CA LYS A 85 11.86 -35.08 -8.09
C LYS A 85 12.27 -35.77 -9.39
N ALA A 86 12.57 -34.98 -10.42
CA ALA A 86 13.02 -35.52 -11.69
C ALA A 86 14.40 -36.18 -11.61
N ALA A 87 15.26 -35.64 -10.76
CA ALA A 87 16.62 -36.18 -10.56
C ALA A 87 16.68 -37.39 -9.62
N ARG A 88 15.63 -37.60 -8.80
CA ARG A 88 15.58 -38.72 -7.90
C ARG A 88 15.24 -40.00 -8.67
N PRO A 89 16.11 -41.02 -8.62
CA PRO A 89 15.74 -42.33 -9.17
C PRO A 89 14.60 -42.92 -8.37
N ASN A 90 13.68 -43.52 -9.09
CA ASN A 90 12.45 -44.06 -8.52
C ASN A 90 12.63 -45.53 -8.18
N TRP A 91 13.59 -45.84 -7.32
CA TRP A 91 13.80 -47.18 -6.84
C TRP A 91 13.95 -47.27 -5.34
#